data_32a3ee9167ccbc474f38a8fee5bbc953
#
_entry.id   32a3ee9167ccbc474f38a8fee5bbc953
#
_cell.length_a   1.000
_cell.length_b   1.000
_cell.length_c   1.000
_cell.angle_alpha   90.00
_cell.angle_beta   90.00
_cell.angle_gamma   90.00
#
_symmetry.space_group_name_H-M   'P 1'
#
loop_
_entity.id
_entity.type
_entity.pdbx_description
1 polymer ?
#
loop_
_entity_poly.entity_id
_entity_poly.type
_entity_poly.pdbx_seq_one_letter_code
_entity_poly.pdbx_strand_id
1 'polypeptide(L)'
;ALVRWQKTDGTLVSPADFIPMAEETGLIIDLGRYVLEESCRAVRVLQKAGADLTMAVNLSPLEFKQPDIVSHIEFALDQYGISPASLEVEITETTMMTDLEQTVEKLTILKDKGVSVAIDDFGTGYSSLYYLKKLPISTLKIDRSFINDIADDPGDAQIVETIVLMARNLGISVVAEGVETQTQLDLLNTYDCELVQGYFYAKPMPLEALLDYLSTG
;
A
#
# COMPACT_ATOMS: atom_id res chain seq x y z
N ALA A 1 3.62 -1.16 5.62
CA ALA A 1 4.93 -0.98 6.29
C ALA A 1 5.73 0.14 5.62
N LEU A 2 6.47 0.92 6.41
CA LEU A 2 7.25 2.04 5.90
C LEU A 2 8.70 1.92 6.38
N VAL A 3 9.62 1.62 5.48
CA VAL A 3 11.04 1.51 5.80
C VAL A 3 11.61 2.84 6.30
N ARG A 4 12.54 2.76 7.25
CA ARG A 4 13.30 3.90 7.78
C ARG A 4 14.77 3.57 7.80
N TRP A 5 15.59 4.50 7.31
CA TRP A 5 17.04 4.38 7.39
C TRP A 5 17.58 5.29 8.49
N GLN A 6 18.09 4.67 9.55
CA GLN A 6 18.73 5.39 10.63
C GLN A 6 20.25 5.23 10.54
N LYS A 7 20.96 6.36 10.51
CA LYS A 7 22.43 6.37 10.57
C LYS A 7 22.92 6.03 11.97
N THR A 8 24.20 5.72 12.08
CA THR A 8 24.85 5.37 13.36
C THR A 8 24.84 6.52 14.38
N ASP A 9 24.71 7.76 13.93
CA ASP A 9 24.55 8.94 14.77
C ASP A 9 23.12 9.21 15.21
N GLY A 10 22.16 8.34 14.83
CA GLY A 10 20.74 8.46 15.14
C GLY A 10 19.93 9.26 14.13
N THR A 11 20.56 9.90 13.15
CA THR A 11 19.86 10.69 12.12
C THR A 11 19.03 9.79 11.21
N LEU A 12 17.76 10.17 10.97
CA LEU A 12 16.90 9.50 9.99
C LEU A 12 17.12 10.08 8.60
N VAL A 13 17.37 9.23 7.62
CA VAL A 13 17.41 9.60 6.19
C VAL A 13 16.00 9.48 5.63
N SER A 14 15.59 10.48 4.85
CA SER A 14 14.27 10.45 4.20
C SER A 14 14.17 9.32 3.17
N PRO A 15 13.05 8.57 3.13
CA PRO A 15 12.79 7.63 2.04
C PRO A 15 12.90 8.26 0.65
N ALA A 16 12.47 9.51 0.50
CA ALA A 16 12.59 10.26 -0.76
C ALA A 16 14.05 10.46 -1.22
N ASP A 17 15.03 10.39 -0.29
CA ASP A 17 16.45 10.53 -0.62
C ASP A 17 17.12 9.20 -0.95
N PHE A 18 16.75 8.10 -0.26
CA PHE A 18 17.47 6.84 -0.44
C PHE A 18 16.76 5.80 -1.33
N ILE A 19 15.43 5.84 -1.43
CA ILE A 19 14.69 4.89 -2.30
C ILE A 19 15.06 5.06 -3.78
N PRO A 20 15.07 6.29 -4.36
CA PRO A 20 15.50 6.47 -5.75
C PRO A 20 16.93 5.99 -6.00
N MET A 21 17.85 6.24 -5.07
CA MET A 21 19.23 5.76 -5.16
C MET A 21 19.31 4.22 -5.10
N ALA A 22 18.49 3.59 -4.24
CA ALA A 22 18.42 2.13 -4.16
C ALA A 22 17.86 1.51 -5.46
N GLU A 23 16.89 2.17 -6.10
CA GLU A 23 16.37 1.77 -7.40
C GLU A 23 17.42 1.90 -8.51
N GLU A 24 18.10 3.06 -8.61
CA GLU A 24 19.16 3.29 -9.60
C GLU A 24 20.32 2.29 -9.49
N THR A 25 20.64 1.88 -8.27
CA THR A 25 21.77 0.95 -8.00
C THR A 25 21.34 -0.53 -7.98
N GLY A 26 20.03 -0.81 -8.02
CA GLY A 26 19.48 -2.17 -7.87
C GLY A 26 19.43 -2.69 -6.44
N LEU A 27 19.92 -1.94 -5.46
CA LEU A 27 19.87 -2.32 -4.03
C LEU A 27 18.44 -2.40 -3.49
N ILE A 28 17.48 -1.82 -4.20
CA ILE A 28 16.05 -1.87 -3.84
C ILE A 28 15.54 -3.32 -3.76
N ILE A 29 16.09 -4.24 -4.53
CA ILE A 29 15.70 -5.66 -4.53
C ILE A 29 16.03 -6.31 -3.18
N ASP A 30 17.25 -6.09 -2.67
CA ASP A 30 17.66 -6.64 -1.38
C ASP A 30 16.94 -5.92 -0.22
N LEU A 31 16.76 -4.60 -0.36
CA LEU A 31 16.01 -3.81 0.62
C LEU A 31 14.54 -4.29 0.71
N GLY A 32 13.89 -4.53 -0.42
CA GLY A 32 12.51 -4.97 -0.44
C GLY A 32 12.33 -6.37 0.15
N ARG A 33 13.27 -7.28 -0.11
CA ARG A 33 13.29 -8.59 0.55
C ARG A 33 13.35 -8.45 2.07
N TYR A 34 14.25 -7.61 2.56
CA TYR A 34 14.34 -7.30 3.98
C TYR A 34 13.03 -6.70 4.54
N VAL A 35 12.44 -5.72 3.84
CA VAL A 35 11.18 -5.09 4.25
C VAL A 35 10.04 -6.09 4.30
N LEU A 36 9.93 -6.97 3.32
CA LEU A 36 8.90 -8.01 3.28
C LEU A 36 9.04 -8.98 4.47
N GLU A 37 10.24 -9.48 4.73
CA GLU A 37 10.51 -10.39 5.85
C GLU A 37 10.21 -9.72 7.20
N GLU A 38 10.66 -8.49 7.42
CA GLU A 38 10.37 -7.72 8.64
C GLU A 38 8.88 -7.41 8.80
N SER A 39 8.17 -7.17 7.69
CA SER A 39 6.71 -6.98 7.70
C SER A 39 5.99 -8.27 8.12
N CYS A 40 6.37 -9.41 7.56
CA CYS A 40 5.82 -10.71 7.97
C CYS A 40 6.12 -11.02 9.44
N ARG A 41 7.35 -10.72 9.90
CA ARG A 41 7.72 -10.85 11.31
C ARG A 41 6.84 -9.96 12.21
N ALA A 42 6.61 -8.71 11.80
CA ALA A 42 5.76 -7.78 12.56
C ALA A 42 4.31 -8.25 12.63
N VAL A 43 3.73 -8.74 11.52
CA VAL A 43 2.38 -9.35 11.51
C VAL A 43 2.31 -10.49 12.53
N ARG A 44 3.30 -11.37 12.57
CA ARG A 44 3.32 -12.48 13.53
C ARG A 44 3.35 -12.01 14.98
N VAL A 45 4.06 -10.91 15.26
CA VAL A 45 4.09 -10.30 16.61
C VAL A 45 2.72 -9.71 16.96
N LEU A 46 2.10 -8.97 16.03
CA LEU A 46 0.76 -8.39 16.21
C LEU A 46 -0.30 -9.47 16.46
N GLN A 47 -0.31 -10.55 15.66
CA GLN A 47 -1.24 -11.66 15.86
C GLN A 47 -1.07 -12.34 17.23
N LYS A 48 0.17 -12.51 17.72
CA LYS A 48 0.42 -13.03 19.06
C LYS A 48 -0.09 -12.10 20.16
N ALA A 49 -0.15 -10.81 19.89
CA ALA A 49 -0.74 -9.81 20.79
C ALA A 49 -2.28 -9.72 20.66
N GLY A 50 -2.90 -10.52 19.78
CA GLY A 50 -4.34 -10.56 19.57
C GLY A 50 -4.85 -9.52 18.55
N ALA A 51 -3.96 -8.82 17.83
CA ALA A 51 -4.32 -7.88 16.79
C ALA A 51 -4.33 -8.57 15.42
N ASP A 52 -5.51 -8.65 14.79
CA ASP A 52 -5.69 -9.19 13.44
C ASP A 52 -5.73 -8.03 12.45
N LEU A 53 -4.55 -7.68 11.94
CA LEU A 53 -4.34 -6.56 11.02
C LEU A 53 -3.73 -7.03 9.71
N THR A 54 -4.08 -6.35 8.62
CA THR A 54 -3.44 -6.52 7.32
C THR A 54 -2.23 -5.58 7.23
N MET A 55 -1.09 -6.11 6.80
CA MET A 55 0.14 -5.36 6.59
C MET A 55 0.31 -5.05 5.10
N ALA A 56 0.28 -3.79 4.76
CA ALA A 56 0.58 -3.32 3.41
C ALA A 56 2.09 -3.15 3.21
N VAL A 57 2.59 -3.65 2.07
CA VAL A 57 4.02 -3.58 1.69
C VAL A 57 4.13 -3.07 0.27
N ASN A 58 4.86 -1.97 0.09
CA ASN A 58 5.17 -1.42 -1.22
C ASN A 58 6.19 -2.27 -1.96
N LEU A 59 5.93 -2.58 -3.22
CA LEU A 59 6.88 -3.18 -4.15
C LEU A 59 7.31 -2.15 -5.20
N SER A 60 8.61 -1.92 -5.29
CA SER A 60 9.18 -1.12 -6.38
C SER A 60 8.99 -1.79 -7.75
N PRO A 61 9.04 -1.01 -8.86
CA PRO A 61 8.98 -1.58 -10.21
C PRO A 61 10.07 -2.61 -10.49
N LEU A 62 11.26 -2.45 -9.90
CA LEU A 62 12.38 -3.38 -10.08
C LEU A 62 12.17 -4.71 -9.35
N GLU A 63 11.62 -4.66 -8.14
CA GLU A 63 11.26 -5.86 -7.38
C GLU A 63 10.14 -6.64 -8.07
N PHE A 64 9.07 -5.92 -8.48
CA PHE A 64 7.94 -6.56 -9.15
C PHE A 64 8.34 -7.25 -10.46
N LYS A 65 9.36 -6.74 -11.18
CA LYS A 65 9.92 -7.38 -12.39
C LYS A 65 10.69 -8.66 -12.11
N GLN A 66 11.16 -8.90 -10.88
CA GLN A 66 11.92 -10.13 -10.59
C GLN A 66 11.06 -11.36 -10.87
N PRO A 67 11.63 -12.39 -11.52
CA PRO A 67 10.88 -13.60 -11.86
C PRO A 67 10.46 -14.41 -10.63
N ASP A 68 11.18 -14.25 -9.52
CA ASP A 68 11.01 -14.98 -8.26
C ASP A 68 10.20 -14.23 -7.19
N ILE A 69 9.67 -13.03 -7.50
CA ILE A 69 8.97 -12.19 -6.51
C ILE A 69 7.81 -12.92 -5.83
N VAL A 70 6.99 -13.66 -6.60
CA VAL A 70 5.86 -14.41 -6.06
C VAL A 70 6.35 -15.49 -5.10
N SER A 71 7.36 -16.26 -5.50
CA SER A 71 7.95 -17.32 -4.66
C SER A 71 8.58 -16.77 -3.40
N HIS A 72 9.14 -15.55 -3.49
CA HIS A 72 9.73 -14.88 -2.34
C HIS A 72 8.68 -14.43 -1.32
N ILE A 73 7.55 -13.90 -1.80
CA ILE A 73 6.40 -13.56 -0.95
C ILE A 73 5.88 -14.82 -0.25
N GLU A 74 5.70 -15.92 -0.98
CA GLU A 74 5.27 -17.20 -0.40
C GLU A 74 6.23 -17.70 0.68
N PHE A 75 7.52 -17.68 0.38
CA PHE A 75 8.55 -18.08 1.33
C PHE A 75 8.50 -17.27 2.63
N ALA A 76 8.34 -15.95 2.53
CA ALA A 76 8.22 -15.08 3.70
C ALA A 76 6.96 -15.39 4.52
N LEU A 77 5.79 -15.60 3.87
CA LEU A 77 4.55 -15.99 4.55
C LEU A 77 4.70 -17.30 5.30
N ASP A 78 5.28 -18.32 4.65
CA ASP A 78 5.49 -19.64 5.22
C ASP A 78 6.49 -19.60 6.37
N GLN A 79 7.61 -18.87 6.21
CA GLN A 79 8.66 -18.75 7.23
C GLN A 79 8.13 -18.21 8.55
N TYR A 80 7.24 -17.22 8.50
CA TYR A 80 6.65 -16.61 9.70
C TYR A 80 5.31 -17.23 10.11
N GLY A 81 4.77 -18.14 9.29
CA GLY A 81 3.50 -18.85 9.54
C GLY A 81 2.32 -17.90 9.66
N ILE A 82 2.24 -16.91 8.76
CA ILE A 82 1.14 -15.96 8.70
C ILE A 82 0.21 -16.28 7.54
N SER A 83 -1.07 -15.92 7.69
CA SER A 83 -2.05 -16.08 6.62
C SER A 83 -1.73 -15.12 5.45
N PRO A 84 -1.83 -15.58 4.19
CA PRO A 84 -1.72 -14.67 3.04
C PRO A 84 -2.68 -13.47 3.11
N ALA A 85 -3.86 -13.64 3.67
CA ALA A 85 -4.83 -12.57 3.87
C ALA A 85 -4.38 -11.46 4.83
N SER A 86 -3.31 -11.69 5.61
CA SER A 86 -2.72 -10.67 6.48
C SER A 86 -1.67 -9.81 5.76
N LEU A 87 -1.43 -10.04 4.47
CA LEU A 87 -0.50 -9.26 3.64
C LEU A 87 -1.25 -8.61 2.47
N GLU A 88 -1.02 -7.32 2.27
CA GLU A 88 -1.38 -6.59 1.07
C GLU A 88 -0.12 -6.10 0.37
N VAL A 89 -0.03 -6.33 -0.93
CA VAL A 89 1.06 -5.86 -1.78
C VAL A 89 0.59 -4.62 -2.52
N GLU A 90 1.34 -3.52 -2.37
CA GLU A 90 1.07 -2.25 -3.02
C GLU A 90 2.01 -2.07 -4.22
N ILE A 91 1.45 -1.80 -5.40
CA ILE A 91 2.20 -1.45 -6.60
C ILE A 91 1.69 -0.11 -7.15
N THR A 92 2.58 0.72 -7.66
CA THR A 92 2.18 1.98 -8.26
C THR A 92 1.48 1.80 -9.61
N GLU A 93 0.68 2.77 -10.01
CA GLU A 93 0.03 2.81 -11.32
C GLU A 93 1.04 2.62 -12.47
N THR A 94 2.21 3.24 -12.38
CA THR A 94 3.28 3.13 -13.39
C THR A 94 3.85 1.72 -13.48
N THR A 95 4.03 1.03 -12.36
CA THR A 95 4.51 -0.37 -12.32
C THR A 95 3.57 -1.28 -13.07
N MET A 96 2.26 -1.11 -12.85
CA MET A 96 1.20 -1.86 -13.51
C MET A 96 1.27 -1.79 -15.04
N MET A 97 1.61 -0.62 -15.59
CA MET A 97 1.56 -0.37 -17.03
C MET A 97 2.81 -0.82 -17.80
N THR A 98 3.88 -1.22 -17.12
CA THR A 98 5.17 -1.53 -17.78
C THR A 98 5.11 -2.81 -18.64
N ASP A 99 4.46 -3.88 -18.13
CA ASP A 99 4.22 -5.15 -18.84
C ASP A 99 2.92 -5.75 -18.30
N LEU A 100 1.82 -5.41 -18.94
CA LEU A 100 0.50 -5.74 -18.42
C LEU A 100 0.24 -7.26 -18.35
N GLU A 101 0.72 -8.04 -19.32
CA GLU A 101 0.46 -9.49 -19.34
C GLU A 101 1.15 -10.18 -18.18
N GLN A 102 2.44 -9.90 -17.96
CA GLN A 102 3.17 -10.43 -16.81
C GLN A 102 2.60 -9.90 -15.48
N THR A 103 2.18 -8.63 -15.46
CA THR A 103 1.55 -8.04 -14.26
C THR A 103 0.27 -8.80 -13.90
N VAL A 104 -0.65 -9.00 -14.84
CA VAL A 104 -1.89 -9.75 -14.61
C VAL A 104 -1.60 -11.17 -14.13
N GLU A 105 -0.64 -11.86 -14.74
CA GLU A 105 -0.24 -13.21 -14.35
C GLU A 105 0.24 -13.27 -12.90
N LYS A 106 1.21 -12.44 -12.53
CA LYS A 106 1.77 -12.41 -11.15
C LYS A 106 0.72 -12.02 -10.11
N LEU A 107 -0.08 -11.00 -10.40
CA LEU A 107 -1.15 -10.57 -9.50
C LEU A 107 -2.25 -11.61 -9.35
N THR A 108 -2.57 -12.36 -10.41
CA THR A 108 -3.53 -13.47 -10.35
C THR A 108 -3.01 -14.57 -9.42
N ILE A 109 -1.75 -14.95 -9.55
CA ILE A 109 -1.14 -15.96 -8.67
C ILE A 109 -1.18 -15.49 -7.20
N LEU A 110 -0.83 -14.24 -6.91
CA LEU A 110 -0.88 -13.68 -5.55
C LEU A 110 -2.31 -13.72 -4.98
N LYS A 111 -3.29 -13.27 -5.77
CA LYS A 111 -4.70 -13.30 -5.38
C LYS A 111 -5.22 -14.71 -5.12
N ASP A 112 -4.90 -15.67 -5.99
CA ASP A 112 -5.32 -17.07 -5.85
C ASP A 112 -4.72 -17.71 -4.59
N LYS A 113 -3.57 -17.21 -4.13
CA LYS A 113 -2.96 -17.58 -2.84
C LYS A 113 -3.57 -16.85 -1.64
N GLY A 114 -4.41 -15.85 -1.88
CA GLY A 114 -5.09 -15.08 -0.84
C GLY A 114 -4.35 -13.82 -0.37
N VAL A 115 -3.29 -13.40 -1.08
CA VAL A 115 -2.62 -12.11 -0.85
C VAL A 115 -3.44 -11.00 -1.49
N SER A 116 -3.74 -9.95 -0.74
CA SER A 116 -4.40 -8.76 -1.27
C SER A 116 -3.45 -7.94 -2.13
N VAL A 117 -3.99 -7.27 -3.14
CA VAL A 117 -3.22 -6.38 -4.02
C VAL A 117 -3.89 -5.01 -4.07
N ALA A 118 -3.11 -3.96 -3.83
CA ALA A 118 -3.53 -2.58 -3.96
C ALA A 118 -2.77 -1.86 -5.08
N ILE A 119 -3.45 -0.95 -5.77
CA ILE A 119 -2.80 0.05 -6.62
C ILE A 119 -2.61 1.31 -5.80
N ASP A 120 -1.36 1.76 -5.70
CA ASP A 120 -0.96 2.95 -4.98
C ASP A 120 -0.81 4.17 -5.90
N ASP A 121 -0.88 5.39 -5.34
CA ASP A 121 -0.77 6.68 -6.03
C ASP A 121 -1.77 6.84 -7.20
N PHE A 122 -2.97 6.25 -7.10
CA PHE A 122 -3.93 6.25 -8.19
C PHE A 122 -4.46 7.66 -8.50
N GLY A 123 -4.51 7.95 -9.81
CA GLY A 123 -4.96 9.23 -10.35
C GLY A 123 -3.83 10.18 -10.77
N THR A 124 -2.58 9.89 -10.41
CA THR A 124 -1.41 10.69 -10.82
C THR A 124 -0.85 10.30 -12.18
N GLY A 125 -1.28 9.16 -12.72
CA GLY A 125 -0.80 8.58 -13.98
C GLY A 125 -1.86 8.53 -15.09
N TYR A 126 -1.61 7.68 -16.09
CA TYR A 126 -2.47 7.48 -17.27
C TYR A 126 -3.21 6.14 -17.22
N SER A 127 -3.94 5.85 -16.16
CA SER A 127 -4.68 4.59 -16.09
C SER A 127 -5.81 4.51 -17.11
N SER A 128 -5.79 3.48 -17.92
CA SER A 128 -6.94 3.11 -18.74
C SER A 128 -7.93 2.28 -17.91
N LEU A 129 -9.16 2.71 -17.80
CA LEU A 129 -10.26 1.95 -17.18
C LEU A 129 -10.39 0.52 -17.73
N TYR A 130 -10.03 0.32 -18.98
CA TYR A 130 -10.01 -1.00 -19.62
C TYR A 130 -9.05 -1.96 -18.92
N TYR A 131 -7.89 -1.45 -18.51
CA TYR A 131 -6.88 -2.28 -17.83
C TYR A 131 -7.25 -2.49 -16.38
N LEU A 132 -7.74 -1.47 -15.70
CA LEU A 132 -8.17 -1.58 -14.30
C LEU A 132 -9.20 -2.71 -14.12
N LYS A 133 -10.16 -2.83 -15.05
CA LYS A 133 -11.15 -3.91 -15.04
C LYS A 133 -10.54 -5.32 -15.13
N LYS A 134 -9.37 -5.48 -15.74
CA LYS A 134 -8.71 -6.78 -15.98
C LYS A 134 -7.80 -7.20 -14.83
N LEU A 135 -7.40 -6.25 -14.00
CA LEU A 135 -6.47 -6.51 -12.93
C LEU A 135 -7.17 -7.20 -11.76
N PRO A 136 -6.56 -8.25 -11.21
CA PRO A 136 -7.08 -8.96 -10.06
C PRO A 136 -6.74 -8.25 -8.73
N ILE A 137 -7.07 -6.94 -8.65
CA ILE A 137 -6.80 -6.09 -7.48
C ILE A 137 -7.96 -6.13 -6.49
N SER A 138 -7.64 -5.83 -5.23
CA SER A 138 -8.59 -5.75 -4.11
C SER A 138 -8.85 -4.31 -3.68
N THR A 139 -7.81 -3.46 -3.78
CA THR A 139 -7.81 -2.11 -3.22
C THR A 139 -7.27 -1.11 -4.23
N LEU A 140 -7.80 0.10 -4.18
CA LEU A 140 -7.33 1.26 -4.92
C LEU A 140 -7.09 2.40 -3.92
N LYS A 141 -5.86 2.93 -3.88
CA LYS A 141 -5.46 3.99 -2.96
C LYS A 141 -5.42 5.31 -3.71
N ILE A 142 -6.25 6.26 -3.30
CA ILE A 142 -6.28 7.61 -3.88
C ILE A 142 -5.12 8.40 -3.32
N ASP A 143 -4.26 8.91 -4.21
CA ASP A 143 -3.10 9.69 -3.82
C ASP A 143 -3.49 10.93 -2.99
N ARG A 144 -2.66 11.22 -2.01
CA ARG A 144 -2.84 12.34 -1.06
C ARG A 144 -2.97 13.70 -1.74
N SER A 145 -2.42 13.89 -2.95
CA SER A 145 -2.52 15.17 -3.66
C SER A 145 -3.95 15.59 -3.93
N PHE A 146 -4.86 14.63 -4.16
CA PHE A 146 -6.29 14.90 -4.32
C PHE A 146 -7.02 15.07 -2.98
N ILE A 147 -6.46 14.54 -1.90
CA ILE A 147 -7.07 14.59 -0.57
C ILE A 147 -6.69 15.86 0.17
N ASN A 148 -5.49 16.39 -0.07
CA ASN A 148 -5.00 17.58 0.63
C ASN A 148 -5.96 18.77 0.48
N ASP A 149 -6.41 19.05 -0.73
CA ASP A 149 -7.22 20.22 -1.07
C ASP A 149 -8.69 19.88 -1.35
N ILE A 150 -9.12 18.64 -1.06
CA ILE A 150 -10.47 18.12 -1.36
C ILE A 150 -11.61 18.99 -0.81
N ALA A 151 -11.39 19.69 0.31
CA ALA A 151 -12.40 20.56 0.93
C ALA A 151 -12.48 21.94 0.26
N ASP A 152 -11.41 22.39 -0.40
CA ASP A 152 -11.26 23.73 -0.94
C ASP A 152 -11.26 23.76 -2.48
N ASP A 153 -10.90 22.66 -3.15
CA ASP A 153 -10.90 22.51 -4.60
C ASP A 153 -12.05 21.60 -5.08
N PRO A 154 -13.09 22.16 -5.73
CA PRO A 154 -14.16 21.36 -6.29
C PRO A 154 -13.73 20.38 -7.39
N GLY A 155 -12.60 20.65 -8.05
CA GLY A 155 -12.03 19.74 -9.06
C GLY A 155 -11.51 18.46 -8.42
N ASP A 156 -10.72 18.56 -7.36
CA ASP A 156 -10.22 17.41 -6.61
C ASP A 156 -11.35 16.62 -5.99
N ALA A 157 -12.34 17.32 -5.41
CA ALA A 157 -13.54 16.70 -4.85
C ALA A 157 -14.27 15.84 -5.90
N GLN A 158 -14.48 16.35 -7.12
CA GLN A 158 -15.14 15.62 -8.22
C GLN A 158 -14.30 14.44 -8.71
N ILE A 159 -12.98 14.56 -8.74
CA ILE A 159 -12.06 13.46 -9.11
C ILE A 159 -12.19 12.34 -8.08
N VAL A 160 -12.10 12.65 -6.80
CA VAL A 160 -12.21 11.66 -5.71
C VAL A 160 -13.56 10.96 -5.74
N GLU A 161 -14.69 11.70 -5.85
CA GLU A 161 -16.03 11.14 -5.97
C GLU A 161 -16.12 10.18 -7.17
N THR A 162 -15.57 10.59 -8.32
CA THR A 162 -15.56 9.77 -9.54
C THR A 162 -14.76 8.48 -9.34
N ILE A 163 -13.59 8.55 -8.70
CA ILE A 163 -12.75 7.37 -8.43
C ILE A 163 -13.49 6.41 -7.50
N VAL A 164 -14.10 6.91 -6.41
CA VAL A 164 -14.85 6.08 -5.46
C VAL A 164 -16.02 5.37 -6.16
N LEU A 165 -16.82 6.11 -6.94
CA LEU A 165 -17.95 5.54 -7.68
C LEU A 165 -17.48 4.46 -8.70
N MET A 166 -16.40 4.72 -9.42
CA MET A 166 -15.82 3.79 -10.38
C MET A 166 -15.36 2.51 -9.70
N ALA A 167 -14.57 2.62 -8.63
CA ALA A 167 -14.04 1.47 -7.89
C ALA A 167 -15.15 0.61 -7.31
N ARG A 168 -16.19 1.23 -6.73
CA ARG A 168 -17.40 0.55 -6.25
C ARG A 168 -18.08 -0.26 -7.36
N ASN A 169 -18.25 0.32 -8.55
CA ASN A 169 -18.86 -0.38 -9.70
C ASN A 169 -18.01 -1.57 -10.19
N LEU A 170 -16.70 -1.56 -9.92
CA LEU A 170 -15.79 -2.65 -10.24
C LEU A 170 -15.64 -3.67 -9.08
N GLY A 171 -16.24 -3.41 -7.93
CA GLY A 171 -16.12 -4.26 -6.73
C GLY A 171 -14.74 -4.16 -6.09
N ILE A 172 -14.07 -3.01 -6.19
CA ILE A 172 -12.76 -2.70 -5.65
C ILE A 172 -12.93 -1.76 -4.44
N SER A 173 -12.28 -2.06 -3.32
CA SER A 173 -12.24 -1.18 -2.14
C SER A 173 -11.41 0.07 -2.43
N VAL A 174 -11.75 1.19 -1.78
CA VAL A 174 -11.00 2.44 -1.93
C VAL A 174 -10.44 2.88 -0.59
N VAL A 175 -9.17 3.27 -0.58
CA VAL A 175 -8.52 3.93 0.56
C VAL A 175 -8.15 5.36 0.15
N ALA A 176 -8.60 6.36 0.88
CA ALA A 176 -8.16 7.74 0.70
C ALA A 176 -6.93 8.00 1.58
N GLU A 177 -5.83 8.43 0.95
CA GLU A 177 -4.57 8.65 1.64
C GLU A 177 -4.36 10.13 2.05
N GLY A 178 -3.63 10.33 3.14
CA GLY A 178 -3.25 11.67 3.58
C GLY A 178 -4.38 12.44 4.27
N VAL A 179 -5.36 11.76 4.85
CA VAL A 179 -6.44 12.41 5.63
C VAL A 179 -5.87 12.98 6.93
N GLU A 180 -5.96 14.31 7.11
CA GLU A 180 -5.41 15.03 8.25
C GLU A 180 -6.47 15.81 9.05
N THR A 181 -7.65 16.07 8.45
CA THR A 181 -8.68 16.91 9.06
C THR A 181 -10.05 16.23 9.11
N GLN A 182 -10.87 16.66 10.07
CA GLN A 182 -12.27 16.21 10.18
C GLN A 182 -13.07 16.58 8.93
N THR A 183 -12.83 17.75 8.34
CA THR A 183 -13.55 18.21 7.14
C THR A 183 -13.29 17.29 5.94
N GLN A 184 -12.04 16.84 5.75
CA GLN A 184 -11.70 15.84 4.71
C GLN A 184 -12.45 14.52 4.96
N LEU A 185 -12.42 14.03 6.20
CA LEU A 185 -13.11 12.81 6.59
C LEU A 185 -14.63 12.90 6.36
N ASP A 186 -15.26 14.00 6.76
CA ASP A 186 -16.71 14.20 6.58
C ASP A 186 -17.08 14.20 5.10
N LEU A 187 -16.26 14.85 4.25
CA LEU A 187 -16.50 14.88 2.82
C LEU A 187 -16.33 13.49 2.19
N LEU A 188 -15.27 12.75 2.52
CA LEU A 188 -15.05 11.38 2.06
C LEU A 188 -16.21 10.45 2.45
N ASN A 189 -16.74 10.62 3.65
CA ASN A 189 -17.94 9.89 4.08
C ASN A 189 -19.16 10.18 3.21
N THR A 190 -19.34 11.41 2.69
CA THR A 190 -20.44 11.72 1.77
C THR A 190 -20.32 11.01 0.43
N TYR A 191 -19.10 10.63 0.03
CA TYR A 191 -18.82 9.86 -1.18
C TYR A 191 -18.85 8.33 -0.93
N ASP A 192 -19.16 7.89 0.31
CA ASP A 192 -19.10 6.50 0.74
C ASP A 192 -17.67 5.89 0.60
N CYS A 193 -16.62 6.68 0.83
CA CYS A 193 -15.26 6.20 0.96
C CYS A 193 -15.03 5.74 2.40
N GLU A 194 -15.11 4.42 2.63
CA GLU A 194 -15.15 3.85 3.97
C GLU A 194 -13.74 3.70 4.60
N LEU A 195 -12.71 3.59 3.77
CA LEU A 195 -11.34 3.36 4.25
C LEU A 195 -10.50 4.61 4.03
N VAL A 196 -9.82 5.04 5.07
CA VAL A 196 -8.94 6.21 5.03
C VAL A 196 -7.63 5.93 5.75
N GLN A 197 -6.56 6.56 5.28
CA GLN A 197 -5.24 6.52 5.88
C GLN A 197 -4.72 7.94 6.04
N GLY A 198 -4.20 8.30 7.23
CA GLY A 198 -3.61 9.61 7.42
C GLY A 198 -3.34 10.00 8.86
N TYR A 199 -2.73 11.16 9.03
CA TYR A 199 -2.34 11.69 10.34
C TYR A 199 -3.52 12.10 11.21
N PHE A 200 -4.72 12.10 10.67
CA PHE A 200 -5.94 12.27 11.45
C PHE A 200 -6.08 11.18 12.52
N TYR A 201 -5.73 9.95 12.20
CA TYR A 201 -5.78 8.82 13.13
C TYR A 201 -4.47 8.60 13.86
N ALA A 202 -3.40 8.38 13.10
CA ALA A 202 -2.08 8.15 13.69
C ALA A 202 -0.96 8.45 12.68
N LYS A 203 0.18 8.93 13.18
CA LYS A 203 1.41 9.01 12.40
C LYS A 203 2.10 7.65 12.36
N PRO A 204 2.92 7.37 11.32
CA PRO A 204 3.74 6.17 11.29
C PRO A 204 4.57 6.03 12.57
N MET A 205 4.56 4.83 13.16
CA MET A 205 5.22 4.57 14.42
C MET A 205 5.95 3.22 14.40
N PRO A 206 6.97 3.00 15.24
CA PRO A 206 7.61 1.71 15.42
C PRO A 206 6.63 0.64 15.93
N LEU A 207 6.96 -0.65 15.71
CA LEU A 207 6.12 -1.78 16.08
C LEU A 207 5.76 -1.77 17.57
N GLU A 208 6.72 -1.46 18.45
CA GLU A 208 6.51 -1.39 19.90
C GLU A 208 5.46 -0.33 20.26
N ALA A 209 5.56 0.86 19.66
CA ALA A 209 4.58 1.93 19.86
C ALA A 209 3.20 1.58 19.32
N LEU A 210 3.13 0.82 18.20
CA LEU A 210 1.86 0.32 17.67
C LEU A 210 1.20 -0.68 18.62
N LEU A 211 1.97 -1.58 19.22
CA LEU A 211 1.45 -2.53 20.22
C LEU A 211 0.88 -1.79 21.44
N ASP A 212 1.58 -0.77 21.94
CA ASP A 212 1.09 0.07 23.04
C ASP A 212 -0.20 0.82 22.64
N TYR A 213 -0.22 1.40 21.44
CA TYR A 213 -1.40 2.11 20.89
C TYR A 213 -2.63 1.19 20.84
N LEU A 214 -2.47 -0.04 20.32
CA LEU A 214 -3.56 -1.01 20.21
C LEU A 214 -4.02 -1.57 21.56
N SER A 215 -3.16 -1.52 22.59
CA SER A 215 -3.51 -1.97 23.95
C SER A 215 -4.29 -0.94 24.76
N THR A 216 -4.25 0.34 24.34
CA THR A 216 -4.88 1.47 25.06
C THR A 216 -6.18 1.96 24.42
N GLY A 217 -6.54 1.49 23.24
CA GLY A 217 -7.79 1.79 22.53
C GLY A 217 -8.72 0.63 22.60
#